data_1180e00aff2248c2502dacf1a657b675
#
_entry.id   1180e00aff2248c2502dacf1a657b675
#
_cell.length_a   1.000
_cell.length_b   1.000
_cell.length_c   1.000
_cell.angle_alpha   90.00
_cell.angle_beta   90.00
_cell.angle_gamma   90.00
#
_symmetry.space_group_name_H-M   'P 1'
#
loop_
_entity.id
_entity.type
_entity.pdbx_description
1 polymer ?
#
loop_
_entity_poly.entity_id
_entity_poly.type
_entity_poly.pdbx_seq_one_letter_code
_entity_poly.pdbx_strand_id
1 'polypeptide(L)'
;MAKLKDVKISFPASGSPDVAGYKLYMEEAPNPVNYDSPSWDLGTETSVDLATLDGMTSRDGIYNLGVVAVDDAGNESSMSIKEGVAIDFAAPDPPGGIVVERS
;
A
#
# COMPACT_ATOMS: atom_id res chain seq x y z
N MET A 1 12.56 10.06 18.68
CA MET A 1 12.50 8.74 18.07
C MET A 1 11.82 8.83 16.72
N ALA A 2 12.43 8.29 15.71
CA ALA A 2 11.81 8.25 14.39
C ALA A 2 10.66 7.25 14.39
N LYS A 3 9.60 7.60 13.73
CA LYS A 3 8.42 6.76 13.60
C LYS A 3 8.09 6.56 12.13
N LEU A 4 7.75 5.35 11.74
CA LEU A 4 7.30 5.08 10.40
C LEU A 4 5.96 5.77 10.16
N LYS A 5 5.80 6.32 8.97
CA LYS A 5 4.51 6.88 8.57
C LYS A 5 3.48 5.78 8.41
N ASP A 6 2.30 6.03 8.91
CA ASP A 6 1.16 5.18 8.65
C ASP A 6 0.58 5.56 7.29
N VAL A 7 0.51 4.61 6.39
CA VAL A 7 -0.15 4.80 5.11
C VAL A 7 -1.33 3.84 5.08
N LYS A 8 -2.52 4.41 5.12
CA LYS A 8 -3.76 3.63 5.08
C LYS A 8 -4.48 3.86 3.76
N ILE A 9 -5.03 2.80 3.23
CA ILE A 9 -5.96 2.89 2.12
C ILE A 9 -7.32 2.43 2.59
N SER A 10 -8.36 3.00 2.01
CA SER A 10 -9.72 2.55 2.21
C SER A 10 -10.48 2.69 0.91
N PHE A 11 -11.47 1.83 0.72
CA PHE A 11 -12.28 1.84 -0.48
C PHE A 11 -13.69 1.34 -0.14
N PRO A 12 -14.70 1.78 -0.89
CA PRO A 12 -16.06 1.25 -0.70
C PRO A 12 -16.09 -0.24 -1.02
N ALA A 13 -16.86 -1.01 -0.26
CA ALA A 13 -17.05 -2.41 -0.57
C ALA A 13 -17.73 -2.58 -1.93
N SER A 14 -17.35 -3.65 -2.65
CA SER A 14 -18.02 -4.01 -3.89
C SER A 14 -19.51 -4.29 -3.63
N GLY A 15 -20.37 -3.89 -4.56
CA GLY A 15 -21.81 -4.20 -4.48
C GLY A 15 -22.15 -5.61 -4.90
N SER A 16 -21.20 -6.40 -5.38
CA SER A 16 -21.46 -7.78 -5.82
C SER A 16 -21.67 -8.70 -4.61
N PRO A 17 -22.68 -9.58 -4.65
CA PRO A 17 -22.99 -10.44 -3.50
C PRO A 17 -22.02 -11.61 -3.31
N ASP A 18 -21.22 -11.94 -4.31
CA ASP A 18 -20.33 -13.09 -4.31
C ASP A 18 -18.86 -12.74 -4.07
N VAL A 19 -18.58 -11.56 -3.52
CA VAL A 19 -17.21 -11.14 -3.22
C VAL A 19 -16.65 -11.99 -2.09
N ALA A 20 -15.52 -12.64 -2.35
CA ALA A 20 -14.80 -13.43 -1.36
C ALA A 20 -13.70 -12.60 -0.68
N GLY A 21 -13.20 -11.57 -1.33
CA GLY A 21 -12.15 -10.73 -0.78
C GLY A 21 -11.69 -9.66 -1.75
N TYR A 22 -10.60 -9.00 -1.36
CA TYR A 22 -10.00 -7.91 -2.14
C TYR A 22 -8.51 -8.15 -2.32
N LYS A 23 -7.94 -7.54 -3.33
CA LYS A 23 -6.52 -7.67 -3.65
C LYS A 23 -5.97 -6.32 -4.07
N LEU A 24 -4.79 -6.01 -3.56
CA LEU A 24 -4.08 -4.76 -3.88
C LEU A 24 -2.97 -5.05 -4.86
N TYR A 25 -2.89 -4.24 -5.90
CA TYR A 25 -1.76 -4.20 -6.83
C TYR A 25 -1.03 -2.88 -6.68
N MET A 26 0.29 -2.92 -6.77
CA MET A 26 1.12 -1.71 -6.74
C MET A 26 2.17 -1.77 -7.83
N GLU A 27 2.38 -0.62 -8.47
CA GLU A 27 3.46 -0.47 -9.45
C GLU A 27 4.15 0.86 -9.22
N GLU A 28 5.48 0.88 -9.31
CA GLU A 28 6.24 2.11 -9.14
C GLU A 28 5.96 3.08 -10.29
N ALA A 29 5.58 4.31 -9.94
CA ALA A 29 5.32 5.34 -10.95
C ALA A 29 6.61 5.67 -11.72
N PRO A 30 6.52 6.03 -13.00
CA PRO A 30 5.31 6.30 -13.77
C PRO A 30 4.67 5.08 -14.44
N ASN A 31 5.13 3.89 -14.13
CA ASN A 31 4.62 2.67 -14.76
C ASN A 31 3.16 2.44 -14.33
N PRO A 32 2.28 2.06 -15.28
CA PRO A 32 0.89 1.80 -14.93
C PRO A 32 0.74 0.54 -14.09
N VAL A 33 -0.13 0.59 -13.08
CA VAL A 33 -0.50 -0.60 -12.33
C VAL A 33 -1.45 -1.46 -13.16
N ASN A 34 -1.24 -2.77 -13.12
CA ASN A 34 -2.05 -3.73 -13.88
C ASN A 34 -2.08 -5.08 -13.15
N TYR A 35 -2.72 -6.08 -13.76
CA TYR A 35 -2.88 -7.40 -13.15
C TYR A 35 -1.58 -8.21 -13.08
N ASP A 36 -0.51 -7.74 -13.70
CA ASP A 36 0.83 -8.36 -13.63
C ASP A 36 1.70 -7.68 -12.58
N SER A 37 1.23 -6.59 -11.98
CA SER A 37 1.96 -5.87 -10.94
C SER A 37 2.05 -6.70 -9.66
N PRO A 38 3.02 -6.41 -8.79
CA PRO A 38 3.06 -7.04 -7.47
C PRO A 38 1.75 -6.83 -6.72
N SER A 39 1.31 -7.86 -6.00
CA SER A 39 0.00 -7.84 -5.37
C SER A 39 0.00 -8.43 -3.96
N TRP A 40 -1.00 -8.02 -3.19
CA TRP A 40 -1.24 -8.50 -1.82
C TRP A 40 -2.71 -8.82 -1.66
N ASP A 41 -2.99 -9.94 -0.99
CA ASP A 41 -4.34 -10.32 -0.64
C ASP A 41 -4.75 -9.54 0.62
N LEU A 42 -5.88 -8.86 0.55
CA LEU A 42 -6.39 -8.06 1.66
C LEU A 42 -7.47 -8.79 2.46
N GLY A 43 -7.85 -9.99 2.06
CA GLY A 43 -9.01 -10.65 2.66
C GLY A 43 -10.27 -9.84 2.43
N THR A 44 -11.13 -9.76 3.43
CA THR A 44 -12.40 -9.02 3.31
C THR A 44 -12.32 -7.57 3.80
N GLU A 45 -11.12 -7.12 4.15
CA GLU A 45 -10.93 -5.77 4.67
C GLU A 45 -11.06 -4.71 3.57
N THR A 46 -11.75 -3.62 3.88
CA THR A 46 -11.89 -2.47 2.98
C THR A 46 -11.10 -1.25 3.46
N SER A 47 -10.40 -1.40 4.56
CA SER A 47 -9.47 -0.40 5.10
C SER A 47 -8.24 -1.13 5.60
N VAL A 48 -7.09 -0.76 5.09
CA VAL A 48 -5.85 -1.48 5.34
C VAL A 48 -4.73 -0.51 5.62
N ASP A 49 -3.96 -0.79 6.66
CA ASP A 49 -2.69 -0.12 6.91
C ASP A 49 -1.63 -0.85 6.09
N LEU A 50 -1.05 -0.16 5.12
CA LEU A 50 -0.09 -0.78 4.21
C LEU A 50 1.13 -1.33 4.92
N ALA A 51 1.51 -0.76 6.06
CA ALA A 51 2.67 -1.24 6.82
C ALA A 51 2.51 -2.68 7.33
N THR A 52 1.28 -3.18 7.39
CA THR A 52 1.01 -4.56 7.82
C THR A 52 1.19 -5.58 6.70
N LEU A 53 1.34 -5.14 5.46
CA LEU A 53 1.49 -6.04 4.32
C LEU A 53 2.94 -6.47 4.17
N ASP A 54 3.13 -7.72 3.77
CA ASP A 54 4.45 -8.33 3.67
C ASP A 54 5.35 -7.58 2.69
N GLY A 55 6.56 -7.23 3.13
CA GLY A 55 7.54 -6.53 2.32
C GLY A 55 7.21 -5.07 2.02
N MET A 56 6.10 -4.56 2.52
CA MET A 56 5.66 -3.21 2.18
C MET A 56 6.57 -2.13 2.78
N THR A 57 7.04 -2.33 4.00
CA THR A 57 7.86 -1.33 4.71
C THR A 57 9.23 -1.10 4.09
N SER A 58 9.65 -1.93 3.15
CA SER A 58 10.88 -1.71 2.40
C SER A 58 10.67 -0.89 1.13
N ARG A 59 9.45 -0.45 0.86
CA ARG A 59 9.09 0.27 -0.35
C ARG A 59 8.92 1.74 -0.05
N ASP A 60 9.72 2.58 -0.68
CA ASP A 60 9.60 4.03 -0.62
C ASP A 60 9.50 4.58 -2.04
N GLY A 61 8.75 5.63 -2.22
CA GLY A 61 8.62 6.29 -3.52
C GLY A 61 7.18 6.62 -3.85
N ILE A 62 6.95 6.88 -5.12
CA ILE A 62 5.62 7.19 -5.64
C ILE A 62 5.11 5.93 -6.36
N TYR A 63 3.91 5.51 -6.02
CA TYR A 63 3.31 4.28 -6.55
C TYR A 63 1.92 4.53 -7.09
N ASN A 64 1.57 3.73 -8.08
CA ASN A 64 0.20 3.63 -8.57
C ASN A 64 -0.42 2.40 -7.92
N LEU A 65 -1.58 2.57 -7.30
CA LEU A 65 -2.27 1.52 -6.57
C LEU A 65 -3.52 1.10 -7.31
N GLY A 66 -3.82 -0.18 -7.27
CA GLY A 66 -5.06 -0.72 -7.83
C GLY A 66 -5.68 -1.74 -6.90
N VAL A 67 -7.00 -1.69 -6.75
CA VAL A 67 -7.74 -2.65 -5.92
C VAL A 67 -8.78 -3.33 -6.77
N VAL A 68 -8.89 -4.64 -6.62
CA VAL A 68 -9.91 -5.45 -7.27
C VAL A 68 -10.69 -6.22 -6.22
N ALA A 69 -11.94 -6.52 -6.52
CA ALA A 69 -12.74 -7.49 -5.77
C ALA A 69 -12.52 -8.87 -6.41
N VAL A 70 -12.46 -9.89 -5.57
CA VAL A 70 -12.25 -11.27 -5.99
C VAL A 70 -13.46 -12.10 -5.57
N ASP A 71 -14.02 -12.89 -6.46
CA ASP A 71 -15.15 -13.76 -6.14
C ASP A 71 -14.69 -15.15 -5.69
N ASP A 72 -15.65 -16.02 -5.35
CA ASP A 72 -15.38 -17.37 -4.86
C ASP A 72 -14.66 -18.24 -5.89
N ALA A 73 -14.80 -17.93 -7.17
CA ALA A 73 -14.15 -18.67 -8.25
C ALA A 73 -12.77 -18.11 -8.60
N GLY A 74 -12.33 -17.05 -7.91
CA GLY A 74 -11.05 -16.41 -8.16
C GLY A 74 -11.06 -15.38 -9.28
N ASN A 75 -12.23 -15.02 -9.79
CA ASN A 75 -12.33 -13.96 -10.80
C ASN A 75 -12.12 -12.59 -10.16
N GLU A 76 -11.39 -11.74 -10.85
CA GLU A 76 -11.10 -10.39 -10.38
C GLU A 76 -11.93 -9.36 -11.13
N SER A 77 -12.44 -8.38 -10.40
CA SER A 77 -13.18 -7.27 -10.98
C SER A 77 -12.25 -6.35 -11.80
N SER A 78 -12.84 -5.36 -12.47
CA SER A 78 -12.05 -4.26 -12.99
C SER A 78 -11.35 -3.56 -11.84
N MET A 79 -10.19 -2.99 -12.13
CA MET A 79 -9.33 -2.40 -11.11
C MET A 79 -9.72 -0.94 -10.84
N SER A 80 -9.86 -0.62 -9.56
CA SER A 80 -10.02 0.76 -9.12
C SER A 80 -8.62 1.32 -8.85
N ILE A 81 -8.23 2.37 -9.56
CA ILE A 81 -6.85 2.84 -9.58
C ILE A 81 -6.73 4.20 -8.92
N LYS A 82 -5.69 4.35 -8.08
CA LYS A 82 -5.26 5.63 -7.52
C LYS A 82 -3.80 5.83 -7.88
N GLU A 83 -3.52 6.85 -8.68
CA GLU A 83 -2.17 7.15 -9.14
C GLU A 83 -1.46 8.15 -8.24
N GLY A 84 -0.12 8.09 -8.24
CA GLY A 84 0.71 9.09 -7.59
C GLY A 84 0.65 9.08 -6.07
N VAL A 85 0.54 7.92 -5.46
CA VAL A 85 0.50 7.78 -4.00
C VAL A 85 1.92 7.73 -3.46
N ALA A 86 2.25 8.68 -2.57
CA ALA A 86 3.55 8.68 -1.91
C ALA A 86 3.59 7.63 -0.80
N ILE A 87 4.53 6.72 -0.89
CA ILE A 87 4.77 5.70 0.12
C ILE A 87 6.11 6.03 0.78
N ASP A 88 6.08 6.21 2.09
CA ASP A 88 7.27 6.57 2.85
C ASP A 88 7.20 5.92 4.23
N PHE A 89 7.82 4.76 4.33
CA PHE A 89 7.92 4.01 5.59
C PHE A 89 9.28 4.20 6.25
N ALA A 90 10.24 4.81 5.56
CA ALA A 90 11.57 4.98 6.12
C ALA A 90 11.54 6.02 7.23
N ALA A 91 12.23 5.73 8.33
CA ALA A 91 12.46 6.73 9.35
C ALA A 91 13.39 7.81 8.78
N PRO A 92 13.27 9.07 9.24
CA PRO A 92 14.21 10.09 8.81
C PRO A 92 15.64 9.72 9.23
N ASP A 93 16.60 10.26 8.52
CA ASP A 93 18.01 10.09 8.91
C ASP A 93 18.22 10.67 10.30
N PRO A 94 19.13 10.08 11.08
CA PRO A 94 19.45 10.66 12.37
C PRO A 94 20.09 12.04 12.20
N PRO A 95 19.96 12.93 13.18
CA PRO A 95 20.68 14.19 13.13
C PRO A 95 22.19 13.95 13.12
N GLY A 96 22.95 14.93 12.74
CA GLY A 96 24.40 14.85 12.78
C GLY A 96 24.93 14.53 14.18
N GLY A 97 26.21 14.25 14.29
CA GLY A 97 26.83 13.83 15.53
C GLY A 97 26.50 14.74 16.70
N ILE A 98 26.32 14.14 17.87
CA ILE A 98 26.09 14.89 19.11
C ILE A 98 27.35 15.63 19.51
N VAL A 99 27.19 16.90 19.79
CA VAL A 99 28.30 17.73 20.32
C VAL A 99 28.00 18.02 21.78
N VAL A 100 28.96 17.70 22.65
CA VAL A 100 28.84 18.02 24.07
C VAL A 100 29.58 19.35 24.32
N GLU A 101 28.81 20.35 24.72
CA GLU A 101 29.36 21.65 25.04
C GLU A 101 29.64 21.73 26.55
N ARG A 102 30.80 22.25 26.88
CA ARG A 102 31.18 22.42 28.27
C ARG A 102 31.48 23.89 28.53
N SER A 103 31.00 24.39 29.61
CA SER A 103 31.23 25.76 30.03
C SER A 103 32.26 25.83 31.14
#